data_9e1557365ca44c86e289cb5ff7ef9c11
#
_entry.id   9e1557365ca44c86e289cb5ff7ef9c11
#
_cell.length_a   1.000
_cell.length_b   1.000
_cell.length_c   1.000
_cell.angle_alpha   90.00
_cell.angle_beta   90.00
_cell.angle_gamma   90.00
#
_symmetry.space_group_name_H-M   'P 1'
#
loop_
_entity.id
_entity.type
_entity.pdbx_description
1 polymer ?
#
loop_
_entity_poly.entity_id
_entity_poly.type
_entity_poly.pdbx_seq_one_letter_code
_entity_poly.pdbx_strand_id
1 'polypeptide(L)'
;MLYRVFIVDDNPAVRIEIRAQLEASGLAVCGEAFDGRNAVEQAPQLNPDLIILDLSMPRMNGLDAARELRSLCPNVPILLNTMHSAVIRSEATLPEGITEVVDKRENLLPRVLQLLPKSNAAQSST
;
A
#
# COMPACT_ATOMS: atom_id res chain seq x y z
N MET A 1 -14.15 9.86 10.21
CA MET A 1 -13.29 10.01 9.03
C MET A 1 -12.82 8.67 8.55
N LEU A 2 -12.84 8.49 7.26
CA LEU A 2 -12.35 7.24 6.66
C LEU A 2 -10.85 7.29 6.49
N TYR A 3 -10.18 6.18 6.74
CA TYR A 3 -8.78 6.05 6.38
C TYR A 3 -8.67 6.01 4.86
N ARG A 4 -7.58 6.56 4.35
CA ARG A 4 -7.35 6.78 2.92
C ARG A 4 -6.25 5.87 2.44
N VAL A 5 -6.57 5.01 1.47
CA VAL A 5 -5.63 4.02 0.93
C VAL A 5 -5.31 4.36 -0.53
N PHE A 6 -4.03 4.35 -0.85
CA PHE A 6 -3.56 4.57 -2.22
C PHE A 6 -3.16 3.22 -2.80
N ILE A 7 -3.73 2.86 -3.94
CA ILE A 7 -3.49 1.56 -4.60
C ILE A 7 -2.59 1.77 -5.80
N VAL A 8 -1.46 1.06 -5.82
CA VAL A 8 -0.48 1.15 -6.90
C VAL A 8 -0.26 -0.24 -7.49
N ASP A 9 -0.79 -0.48 -8.67
CA ASP A 9 -0.69 -1.76 -9.37
C ASP A 9 -0.97 -1.52 -10.85
N ASP A 10 -0.19 -2.10 -11.74
CA ASP A 10 -0.36 -1.89 -13.17
C ASP A 10 -1.55 -2.67 -13.75
N ASN A 11 -2.09 -3.63 -13.01
CA ASN A 11 -3.21 -4.44 -13.47
C ASN A 11 -4.54 -3.83 -13.01
N PRO A 12 -5.37 -3.32 -13.93
CA PRO A 12 -6.62 -2.69 -13.52
C PRO A 12 -7.60 -3.65 -12.85
N ALA A 13 -7.58 -4.94 -13.20
CA ALA A 13 -8.45 -5.91 -12.55
C ALA A 13 -8.08 -6.08 -11.09
N VAL A 14 -6.80 -6.08 -10.78
CA VAL A 14 -6.32 -6.16 -9.40
C VAL A 14 -6.74 -4.91 -8.62
N ARG A 15 -6.59 -3.73 -9.22
CA ARG A 15 -7.01 -2.49 -8.55
C ARG A 15 -8.51 -2.50 -8.25
N ILE A 16 -9.32 -2.95 -9.19
CA ILE A 16 -10.78 -3.04 -9.00
C ILE A 16 -11.11 -3.95 -7.81
N GLU A 17 -10.47 -5.10 -7.76
CA GLU A 17 -10.71 -6.07 -6.69
C GLU A 17 -10.29 -5.52 -5.33
N ILE A 18 -9.12 -4.92 -5.26
CA ILE A 18 -8.63 -4.34 -4.00
C ILE A 18 -9.55 -3.21 -3.55
N ARG A 19 -9.93 -2.32 -4.47
CA ARG A 19 -10.85 -1.24 -4.15
C ARG A 19 -12.15 -1.76 -3.56
N ALA A 20 -12.72 -2.79 -4.17
CA ALA A 20 -13.98 -3.36 -3.69
C ALA A 20 -13.84 -3.89 -2.27
N GLN A 21 -12.75 -4.58 -1.97
CA GLN A 21 -12.51 -5.09 -0.63
C GLN A 21 -12.36 -3.97 0.40
N LEU A 22 -11.60 -2.95 0.05
CA LEU A 22 -11.36 -1.84 0.96
C LEU A 22 -12.64 -1.06 1.24
N GLU A 23 -13.39 -0.76 0.20
CA GLU A 23 -14.63 0.02 0.36
C GLU A 23 -15.67 -0.76 1.13
N ALA A 24 -15.74 -2.07 0.92
CA ALA A 24 -16.65 -2.92 1.69
C ALA A 24 -16.32 -2.92 3.17
N SER A 25 -15.10 -2.58 3.53
CA SER A 25 -14.66 -2.53 4.92
C SER A 25 -14.65 -1.12 5.50
N GLY A 26 -15.24 -0.17 4.80
CA GLY A 26 -15.36 1.20 5.30
C GLY A 26 -14.14 2.06 5.10
N LEU A 27 -13.22 1.64 4.23
CA LEU A 27 -12.03 2.42 3.92
C LEU A 27 -12.25 3.20 2.63
N ALA A 28 -11.58 4.33 2.48
CA ALA A 28 -11.66 5.13 1.27
C ALA A 28 -10.43 4.88 0.40
N VAL A 29 -10.62 4.75 -0.91
CA VAL A 29 -9.50 4.69 -1.84
C VAL A 29 -9.28 6.11 -2.34
N CYS A 30 -8.15 6.70 -1.96
CA CYS A 30 -7.90 8.10 -2.27
C CYS A 30 -7.25 8.29 -3.64
N GLY A 31 -6.78 7.21 -4.25
CA GLY A 31 -6.21 7.29 -5.59
C GLY A 31 -5.73 5.93 -6.06
N GLU A 32 -5.45 5.85 -7.35
CA GLU A 32 -4.86 4.66 -7.97
C GLU A 32 -3.77 5.10 -8.92
N ALA A 33 -2.70 4.32 -8.95
CA ALA A 33 -1.62 4.54 -9.89
C ALA A 33 -1.31 3.24 -10.60
N PHE A 34 -0.81 3.35 -11.83
CA PHE A 34 -0.55 2.18 -12.67
C PHE A 34 0.93 1.86 -12.81
N ASP A 35 1.82 2.68 -12.26
CA ASP A 35 3.25 2.38 -12.19
C ASP A 35 3.90 3.21 -11.09
N GLY A 36 5.18 2.92 -10.85
CA GLY A 36 5.90 3.56 -9.76
C GLY A 36 6.08 5.06 -9.94
N ARG A 37 6.33 5.51 -11.16
CA ARG A 37 6.51 6.94 -11.40
C ARG A 37 5.21 7.70 -11.17
N ASN A 38 4.12 7.17 -11.68
CA ASN A 38 2.81 7.76 -11.48
C ASN A 38 2.46 7.84 -9.99
N ALA A 39 2.82 6.79 -9.24
CA ALA A 39 2.60 6.76 -7.80
C ALA A 39 3.39 7.85 -7.08
N VAL A 40 4.66 8.00 -7.42
CA VAL A 40 5.52 9.00 -6.78
C VAL A 40 5.00 10.41 -7.07
N GLU A 41 4.52 10.65 -8.27
CA GLU A 41 3.98 11.95 -8.64
C GLU A 41 2.69 12.28 -7.88
N GLN A 42 1.84 11.30 -7.65
CA GLN A 42 0.54 11.52 -7.03
C GLN A 42 0.54 11.54 -5.51
N ALA A 43 1.41 10.73 -4.90
CA ALA A 43 1.32 10.45 -3.46
C ALA A 43 1.30 11.67 -2.56
N PRO A 44 2.15 12.69 -2.77
CA PRO A 44 2.16 13.83 -1.84
C PRO A 44 0.83 14.58 -1.78
N GLN A 45 0.10 14.62 -2.87
CA GLN A 45 -1.17 15.34 -2.94
C GLN A 45 -2.33 14.54 -2.37
N LEU A 46 -2.17 13.23 -2.30
CA LEU A 46 -3.27 12.35 -1.88
C LEU A 46 -3.37 12.21 -0.37
N ASN A 47 -2.30 12.47 0.36
CA ASN A 47 -2.27 12.28 1.81
C ASN A 47 -2.80 10.91 2.22
N PRO A 48 -2.20 9.83 1.73
CA PRO A 48 -2.70 8.50 2.08
C PRO A 48 -2.31 8.12 3.51
N ASP A 49 -3.14 7.26 4.11
CA ASP A 49 -2.83 6.65 5.40
C ASP A 49 -2.09 5.33 5.22
N LEU A 50 -2.19 4.74 4.04
CA LEU A 50 -1.53 3.49 3.69
C LEU A 50 -1.35 3.45 2.18
N ILE A 51 -0.25 2.85 1.74
CA ILE A 51 0.00 2.62 0.32
C ILE A 51 0.10 1.11 0.09
N ILE A 52 -0.68 0.60 -0.85
CA ILE A 52 -0.59 -0.79 -1.31
C ILE A 52 0.16 -0.75 -2.63
N LEU A 53 1.28 -1.45 -2.71
CA LEU A 53 2.24 -1.29 -3.79
C LEU A 53 2.57 -2.63 -4.42
N ASP A 54 2.44 -2.73 -5.73
CA ASP A 54 2.87 -3.89 -6.50
C ASP A 54 4.38 -3.85 -6.74
N LEU A 55 5.01 -5.00 -6.79
CA LEU A 55 6.45 -5.10 -7.05
C LEU A 55 6.76 -4.91 -8.53
N SER A 56 6.05 -5.61 -9.40
CA SER A 56 6.37 -5.68 -10.83
C SER A 56 5.54 -4.70 -11.61
N MET A 57 6.13 -3.58 -11.98
CA MET A 57 5.46 -2.52 -12.73
C MET A 57 6.42 -1.95 -13.76
N PRO A 58 5.88 -1.40 -14.88
CA PRO A 58 6.74 -0.75 -15.86
C PRO A 58 7.29 0.58 -15.33
N ARG A 59 8.33 1.05 -15.96
CA ARG A 59 9.01 2.33 -15.75
C ARG A 59 9.70 2.47 -14.40
N MET A 60 9.03 2.18 -13.32
CA MET A 60 9.65 2.18 -11.99
C MET A 60 9.03 1.05 -11.19
N ASN A 61 9.82 0.06 -10.82
CA ASN A 61 9.32 -1.10 -10.08
C ASN A 61 8.97 -0.71 -8.64
N GLY A 62 8.31 -1.63 -7.94
CA GLY A 62 7.81 -1.35 -6.61
C GLY A 62 8.89 -1.03 -5.58
N LEU A 63 10.06 -1.64 -5.69
CA LEU A 63 11.13 -1.37 -4.71
C LEU A 63 11.70 0.03 -4.87
N ASP A 64 11.90 0.46 -6.11
CA ASP A 64 12.38 1.82 -6.37
C ASP A 64 11.32 2.84 -5.95
N ALA A 65 10.06 2.55 -6.26
CA ALA A 65 8.95 3.41 -5.86
C ALA A 65 8.86 3.51 -4.34
N ALA A 66 9.05 2.40 -3.63
CA ALA A 66 8.97 2.38 -2.17
C ALA A 66 9.99 3.32 -1.53
N ARG A 67 11.21 3.33 -2.06
CA ARG A 67 12.25 4.21 -1.53
C ARG A 67 11.86 5.68 -1.69
N GLU A 68 11.35 6.03 -2.86
CA GLU A 68 10.94 7.42 -3.11
C GLU A 68 9.70 7.79 -2.32
N LEU A 69 8.73 6.89 -2.24
CA LEU A 69 7.51 7.12 -1.45
C LEU A 69 7.83 7.28 0.03
N ARG A 70 8.77 6.50 0.54
CA ARG A 70 9.18 6.63 1.94
C ARG A 70 9.76 8.01 2.22
N SER A 71 10.51 8.54 1.27
CA SER A 71 11.08 9.88 1.41
C SER A 71 10.00 10.97 1.37
N LEU A 72 9.01 10.79 0.50
CA LEU A 72 7.93 11.77 0.33
C LEU A 72 6.86 11.67 1.42
N CYS A 73 6.61 10.47 1.91
CA CYS A 73 5.56 10.19 2.88
C CYS A 73 6.14 9.35 4.01
N PRO A 74 7.01 9.94 4.85
CA PRO A 74 7.82 9.15 5.79
C PRO A 74 7.03 8.42 6.85
N ASN A 75 5.81 8.87 7.15
CA ASN A 75 5.01 8.25 8.20
C ASN A 75 3.93 7.31 7.66
N VAL A 76 3.88 7.10 6.35
CA VAL A 76 2.85 6.28 5.72
C VAL A 76 3.38 4.86 5.55
N PRO A 77 2.71 3.85 6.11
CA PRO A 77 3.14 2.48 5.89
C PRO A 77 2.93 2.07 4.43
N ILE A 78 3.86 1.26 3.92
CA ILE A 78 3.81 0.75 2.57
C ILE A 78 3.72 -0.76 2.63
N LEU A 79 2.62 -1.31 2.12
CA LEU A 79 2.38 -2.73 2.06
C LEU A 79 2.68 -3.21 0.65
N LEU A 80 3.68 -4.07 0.51
CA LEU A 80 4.04 -4.65 -0.78
C LEU A 80 3.14 -5.85 -1.04
N ASN A 81 2.39 -5.80 -2.13
CA ASN A 81 1.47 -6.87 -2.53
C ASN A 81 2.01 -7.53 -3.79
N THR A 82 2.54 -8.74 -3.68
CA THR A 82 3.32 -9.34 -4.75
C THR A 82 3.10 -10.85 -4.84
N MET A 83 3.29 -11.39 -6.04
CA MET A 83 3.34 -12.84 -6.25
C MET A 83 4.69 -13.43 -5.84
N HIS A 84 5.66 -12.57 -5.50
CA HIS A 84 7.01 -13.00 -5.16
C HIS A 84 7.31 -12.84 -3.67
N SER A 85 6.29 -13.01 -2.83
CA SER A 85 6.42 -12.78 -1.39
C SER A 85 7.48 -13.68 -0.74
N ALA A 86 7.59 -14.92 -1.20
CA ALA A 86 8.57 -15.84 -0.62
C ALA A 86 10.01 -15.37 -0.83
N VAL A 87 10.29 -14.83 -2.01
CA VAL A 87 11.63 -14.30 -2.30
C VAL A 87 11.92 -13.10 -1.41
N ILE A 88 10.98 -12.18 -1.31
CA ILE A 88 11.15 -10.99 -0.49
C ILE A 88 11.32 -11.36 0.99
N ARG A 89 10.51 -12.29 1.47
CA ARG A 89 10.56 -12.71 2.88
C ARG A 89 11.79 -13.53 3.23
N SER A 90 12.48 -14.07 2.23
CA SER A 90 13.71 -14.84 2.48
C SER A 90 14.89 -13.95 2.85
N GLU A 91 14.77 -12.65 2.62
CA GLU A 91 15.83 -11.72 3.00
C GLU A 91 15.82 -11.49 4.51
N ALA A 92 16.97 -11.16 5.07
CA ALA A 92 17.11 -10.94 6.50
C ALA A 92 16.26 -9.75 6.97
N THR A 93 16.10 -8.75 6.11
CA THR A 93 15.27 -7.57 6.42
C THR A 93 14.40 -7.27 5.21
N LEU A 94 13.29 -6.58 5.44
CA LEU A 94 12.45 -6.11 4.34
C LEU A 94 13.18 -5.06 3.53
N PRO A 95 12.87 -4.95 2.22
CA PRO A 95 13.44 -3.89 1.40
C PRO A 95 13.14 -2.51 1.98
N GLU A 96 14.05 -1.59 1.72
CA GLU A 96 13.91 -0.22 2.20
C GLU A 96 12.58 0.39 1.78
N GLY A 97 11.88 0.98 2.74
CA GLY A 97 10.58 1.61 2.51
C GLY A 97 9.38 0.69 2.69
N ILE A 98 9.58 -0.62 2.69
CA ILE A 98 8.49 -1.58 2.80
C ILE A 98 8.23 -1.90 4.27
N THR A 99 6.97 -1.75 4.68
CA THR A 99 6.54 -2.02 6.05
C THR A 99 6.11 -3.47 6.23
N GLU A 100 5.42 -4.02 5.23
CA GLU A 100 4.90 -5.39 5.29
C GLU A 100 4.79 -5.95 3.89
N VAL A 101 4.81 -7.28 3.77
CA VAL A 101 4.67 -7.98 2.49
C VAL A 101 3.50 -8.95 2.57
N VAL A 102 2.61 -8.90 1.59
CA VAL A 102 1.48 -9.83 1.47
C VAL A 102 1.49 -10.42 0.08
N ASP A 103 1.35 -11.75 0.02
CA ASP A 103 1.24 -12.45 -1.26
C ASP A 103 -0.08 -12.09 -1.93
N LYS A 104 -0.06 -11.92 -3.26
CA LYS A 104 -1.27 -11.56 -4.00
C LYS A 104 -2.37 -12.63 -3.91
N ARG A 105 -2.01 -13.85 -3.52
CA ARG A 105 -2.98 -14.93 -3.34
C ARG A 105 -3.62 -14.92 -1.95
N GLU A 106 -3.09 -14.14 -1.03
CA GLU A 106 -3.64 -14.02 0.32
C GLU A 106 -4.67 -12.91 0.40
N ASN A 107 -5.55 -13.00 1.38
CA ASN A 107 -6.45 -11.89 1.68
C ASN A 107 -5.64 -10.78 2.34
N LEU A 108 -5.59 -9.63 1.68
CA LEU A 108 -4.75 -8.56 2.15
C LEU A 108 -5.39 -7.70 3.24
N LEU A 109 -6.71 -7.76 3.39
CA LEU A 109 -7.43 -6.88 4.29
C LEU A 109 -6.97 -6.96 5.75
N PRO A 110 -6.73 -8.14 6.34
CA PRO A 110 -6.26 -8.18 7.73
C PRO A 110 -4.95 -7.40 7.95
N ARG A 111 -4.04 -7.46 6.98
CA ARG A 111 -2.78 -6.71 7.09
C ARG A 111 -2.98 -5.23 6.91
N VAL A 112 -3.89 -4.84 6.02
CA VAL A 112 -4.25 -3.44 5.84
C VAL A 112 -4.76 -2.87 7.16
N LEU A 113 -5.71 -3.55 7.79
CA LEU A 113 -6.27 -3.09 9.05
C LEU A 113 -5.23 -3.03 10.16
N GLN A 114 -4.27 -3.94 10.14
CA GLN A 114 -3.19 -3.97 11.09
C GLN A 114 -2.25 -2.78 10.98
N LEU A 115 -2.00 -2.33 9.75
CA LEU A 115 -1.05 -1.26 9.47
C LEU A 115 -1.65 0.13 9.60
N LEU A 116 -2.96 0.26 9.54
CA LEU A 116 -3.61 1.55 9.70
C LEU A 116 -3.52 2.04 11.13
N PRO A 117 -3.43 3.35 11.34
CA PRO A 117 -3.41 3.89 12.71
C PRO A 117 -4.67 3.48 13.44
N LYS A 118 -4.52 2.91 14.64
CA LYS A 118 -5.66 2.41 15.38
C LYS A 118 -6.16 3.34 16.41
N SER A 119 -5.34 4.16 16.82
CA SER A 119 -5.52 4.83 18.05
C SER A 119 -6.68 5.76 18.09
N ASN A 120 -7.10 6.25 16.96
CA ASN A 120 -8.10 7.32 16.99
C ASN A 120 -9.39 6.88 17.62
N ALA A 121 -9.89 5.72 17.24
CA ALA A 121 -11.10 5.22 17.84
C ALA A 121 -10.91 4.92 19.31
N ALA A 122 -9.81 4.28 19.64
CA ALA A 122 -9.53 3.96 21.02
C ALA A 122 -9.31 5.20 21.84
N GLN A 123 -8.62 6.18 21.28
CA GLN A 123 -8.36 7.42 21.99
C GLN A 123 -9.63 8.22 22.19
N SER A 124 -10.45 8.26 21.20
CA SER A 124 -11.67 9.04 21.31
C SER A 124 -12.66 8.42 22.26
N SER A 125 -12.52 7.14 22.53
CA SER A 125 -13.39 6.48 23.48
C SER A 125 -13.00 6.79 24.91
N THR A 126 -11.87 7.35 25.10
CA THR A 126 -11.44 7.73 26.46
C THR A 126 -11.89 9.14 26.86
#